data_05341a73c7904bce373c1e538b1047b0
#
_entry.id   05341a73c7904bce373c1e538b1047b0
#
_cell.length_a   1.000
_cell.length_b   1.000
_cell.length_c   1.000
_cell.angle_alpha   90.00
_cell.angle_beta   90.00
_cell.angle_gamma   90.00
#
_symmetry.space_group_name_H-M   'P 1'
#
loop_
_entity.id
_entity.type
_entity.pdbx_description
1 polymer ?
#
loop_
_entity_poly.entity_id
_entity_poly.type
_entity_poly.pdbx_seq_one_letter_code
_entity_poly.pdbx_strand_id
1 'polypeptide(L)'
;MPIEVLMPALSPTMTEGNLARWLKAEGDSISPGDVIAEIETDKATMEVEAVDEGVLGKILVAEGAEDVAVNTPIAVILEDGESADDISASAAPVSAARNDDNTDEAPAAAEPAAAAPAQAKAPPAETDYDGETIEQTVREALRDAMAEEMRTDDKVFLMGEEVAQYQGAYKVSQGLLEEFGEKRVIDTPITEQGFAGLGVGAAFAGLRPVVEFMTFNFAMQAIDQIINSAAKTHYMSGGQMDSPIVFRGPNGAASRVGAQHSQCYASWYGHCPGLKVVSPYSGADAKGLLKSAIRDPNPIIFLENEMLYGQSFEVPTDPDFTVPIGRAKVLREGDDVTITAFSLMVGKALEAAEMLSAGGIEAEVIDLRTIRPLDTHTIVESVKRTNRIVSVEEGWPFAGIGAEIGMRIMEEAFDYLDAPVMRVTGEDVPMPYAANLEKLALPQSDRIVEAAKQVCYRG
;
A
#
# COMPACT_ATOMS: atom_id res chain seq x y z
N MET A 1 -24.92 -13.99 -29.45
CA MET A 1 -25.75 -14.62 -28.38
C MET A 1 -26.60 -13.50 -27.77
N PRO A 2 -27.88 -13.75 -27.47
CA PRO A 2 -28.74 -12.72 -26.87
C PRO A 2 -28.06 -12.11 -25.62
N ILE A 3 -28.07 -10.78 -25.51
CA ILE A 3 -27.46 -10.05 -24.43
C ILE A 3 -28.52 -9.76 -23.37
N GLU A 4 -28.28 -10.21 -22.14
CA GLU A 4 -29.18 -9.94 -21.01
C GLU A 4 -28.97 -8.56 -20.44
N VAL A 5 -29.97 -7.73 -20.34
CA VAL A 5 -29.97 -6.48 -19.59
C VAL A 5 -30.35 -6.81 -18.16
N LEU A 6 -29.42 -6.54 -17.22
CA LEU A 6 -29.61 -6.85 -15.81
C LEU A 6 -30.08 -5.62 -15.03
N MET A 7 -30.86 -5.84 -13.97
CA MET A 7 -31.22 -4.80 -13.00
C MET A 7 -29.95 -4.19 -12.40
N PRO A 8 -29.63 -2.91 -12.66
CA PRO A 8 -28.37 -2.32 -12.20
C PRO A 8 -28.40 -1.98 -10.72
N ALA A 9 -27.23 -2.01 -10.08
CA ALA A 9 -27.04 -1.44 -8.76
C ALA A 9 -26.78 0.07 -8.90
N LEU A 10 -27.78 0.90 -8.75
CA LEU A 10 -27.69 2.36 -8.87
C LEU A 10 -27.13 3.05 -7.61
N SER A 11 -26.91 2.32 -6.54
CA SER A 11 -26.17 2.77 -5.36
C SER A 11 -25.42 1.59 -4.69
N PRO A 12 -24.34 1.85 -3.93
CA PRO A 12 -23.56 0.78 -3.28
C PRO A 12 -24.33 -0.07 -2.26
N THR A 13 -25.48 0.42 -1.80
CA THR A 13 -26.33 -0.25 -0.81
C THR A 13 -27.63 -0.80 -1.40
N MET A 14 -27.83 -0.66 -2.72
CA MET A 14 -29.02 -1.12 -3.40
C MET A 14 -28.99 -2.63 -3.59
N THR A 15 -29.95 -3.33 -3.03
CA THR A 15 -30.16 -4.78 -3.20
C THR A 15 -31.31 -5.10 -4.14
N GLU A 16 -32.28 -4.19 -4.25
CA GLU A 16 -33.48 -4.29 -5.07
C GLU A 16 -33.98 -2.89 -5.49
N GLY A 17 -34.80 -2.79 -6.53
CA GLY A 17 -35.40 -1.54 -7.00
C GLY A 17 -36.68 -1.80 -7.75
N ASN A 18 -37.45 -0.73 -7.97
CA ASN A 18 -38.72 -0.80 -8.69
C ASN A 18 -38.53 -0.37 -10.14
N LEU A 19 -38.95 -1.16 -11.10
CA LEU A 19 -38.92 -0.79 -12.50
C LEU A 19 -40.12 0.13 -12.81
N ALA A 20 -39.88 1.45 -12.77
CA ALA A 20 -40.94 2.45 -12.88
C ALA A 20 -41.60 2.46 -14.27
N ARG A 21 -40.78 2.49 -15.34
CA ARG A 21 -41.29 2.39 -16.71
C ARG A 21 -40.23 2.00 -17.72
N TRP A 22 -40.69 1.46 -18.86
CA TRP A 22 -39.87 1.26 -20.05
C TRP A 22 -39.97 2.46 -21.00
N LEU A 23 -38.83 2.92 -21.54
CA LEU A 23 -38.76 4.01 -22.52
C LEU A 23 -38.57 3.50 -23.95
N LYS A 24 -38.30 2.21 -24.11
CA LYS A 24 -38.21 1.48 -25.38
C LYS A 24 -39.17 0.28 -25.35
N ALA A 25 -39.70 -0.09 -26.49
CA ALA A 25 -40.60 -1.24 -26.67
C ALA A 25 -39.86 -2.41 -27.32
N GLU A 26 -40.41 -3.63 -27.17
CA GLU A 26 -39.91 -4.80 -27.90
C GLU A 26 -39.95 -4.53 -29.41
N GLY A 27 -38.83 -4.77 -30.10
CA GLY A 27 -38.63 -4.47 -31.50
C GLY A 27 -37.93 -3.14 -31.81
N ASP A 28 -37.72 -2.28 -30.80
CA ASP A 28 -37.02 -1.02 -30.99
C ASP A 28 -35.50 -1.23 -31.11
N SER A 29 -34.89 -0.43 -31.97
CA SER A 29 -33.44 -0.39 -32.10
C SER A 29 -32.81 0.31 -30.88
N ILE A 30 -31.76 -0.29 -30.33
CA ILE A 30 -31.00 0.17 -29.19
C ILE A 30 -29.58 0.52 -29.64
N SER A 31 -29.10 1.66 -29.21
CA SER A 31 -27.68 2.07 -29.37
C SER A 31 -27.07 2.36 -27.99
N PRO A 32 -25.75 2.19 -27.83
CA PRO A 32 -25.06 2.55 -26.56
C PRO A 32 -25.37 3.99 -26.16
N GLY A 33 -25.80 4.18 -24.89
CA GLY A 33 -26.23 5.47 -24.36
C GLY A 33 -27.71 5.79 -24.53
N ASP A 34 -28.50 4.96 -25.22
CA ASP A 34 -29.94 5.12 -25.25
C ASP A 34 -30.56 4.81 -23.88
N VAL A 35 -31.42 5.69 -23.39
CA VAL A 35 -32.20 5.43 -22.16
C VAL A 35 -33.29 4.41 -22.46
N ILE A 36 -33.24 3.26 -21.80
CA ILE A 36 -34.15 2.11 -22.06
C ILE A 36 -35.22 1.96 -21.00
N ALA A 37 -34.95 2.31 -19.75
CA ALA A 37 -35.89 2.19 -18.64
C ALA A 37 -35.61 3.24 -17.55
N GLU A 38 -36.61 3.45 -16.67
CA GLU A 38 -36.48 4.20 -15.43
C GLU A 38 -36.69 3.26 -14.25
N ILE A 39 -35.76 3.36 -13.27
CA ILE A 39 -35.80 2.60 -12.03
C ILE A 39 -36.00 3.57 -10.88
N GLU A 40 -36.96 3.27 -10.02
CA GLU A 40 -37.18 3.99 -8.76
C GLU A 40 -36.50 3.27 -7.61
N THR A 41 -35.72 4.03 -6.86
CA THR A 41 -35.02 3.60 -5.63
C THR A 41 -35.61 4.34 -4.43
N ASP A 42 -35.21 3.97 -3.23
CA ASP A 42 -35.55 4.67 -1.97
C ASP A 42 -35.17 6.16 -1.95
N LYS A 43 -34.35 6.61 -2.89
CA LYS A 43 -33.77 7.97 -2.92
C LYS A 43 -34.15 8.79 -4.15
N ALA A 44 -34.32 8.17 -5.31
CA ALA A 44 -34.60 8.87 -6.56
C ALA A 44 -35.02 7.90 -7.67
N THR A 45 -35.70 8.43 -8.70
CA THR A 45 -35.89 7.75 -10.00
C THR A 45 -34.64 8.01 -10.85
N MET A 46 -34.05 6.97 -11.41
CA MET A 46 -32.85 7.01 -12.22
C MET A 46 -33.05 6.34 -13.56
N GLU A 47 -32.45 6.91 -14.60
CA GLU A 47 -32.50 6.39 -15.98
C GLU A 47 -31.47 5.26 -16.13
N VAL A 48 -31.83 4.22 -16.87
CA VAL A 48 -30.97 3.11 -17.26
C VAL A 48 -30.60 3.26 -18.71
N GLU A 49 -29.32 3.45 -19.00
CA GLU A 49 -28.80 3.54 -20.35
C GLU A 49 -28.33 2.18 -20.86
N ALA A 50 -28.57 1.90 -22.13
CA ALA A 50 -28.03 0.71 -22.78
C ALA A 50 -26.49 0.80 -22.93
N VAL A 51 -25.81 -0.29 -22.63
CA VAL A 51 -24.36 -0.44 -22.85
C VAL A 51 -24.09 -1.05 -24.22
N ASP A 52 -25.00 -1.91 -24.69
CA ASP A 52 -24.85 -2.69 -25.91
C ASP A 52 -25.79 -2.18 -27.01
N GLU A 53 -25.46 -2.51 -28.28
CA GLU A 53 -26.28 -2.20 -29.47
C GLU A 53 -27.07 -3.44 -29.94
N GLY A 54 -28.24 -3.21 -30.54
CA GLY A 54 -29.07 -4.28 -31.09
C GLY A 54 -30.53 -3.92 -31.17
N VAL A 55 -31.42 -4.92 -31.07
CA VAL A 55 -32.87 -4.75 -31.02
C VAL A 55 -33.38 -5.25 -29.67
N LEU A 56 -34.25 -4.50 -28.99
CA LEU A 56 -34.87 -4.96 -27.74
C LEU A 56 -35.77 -6.16 -28.05
N GLY A 57 -35.25 -7.36 -27.81
CA GLY A 57 -35.92 -8.61 -28.24
C GLY A 57 -37.06 -9.00 -27.33
N LYS A 58 -36.87 -8.87 -26.01
CA LYS A 58 -37.91 -9.25 -25.04
C LYS A 58 -37.74 -8.50 -23.72
N ILE A 59 -38.85 -8.05 -23.17
CA ILE A 59 -38.97 -7.50 -21.82
C ILE A 59 -39.34 -8.66 -20.88
N LEU A 60 -38.48 -8.92 -19.87
CA LEU A 60 -38.66 -10.01 -18.92
C LEU A 60 -39.36 -9.56 -17.64
N VAL A 61 -39.20 -8.29 -17.26
CA VAL A 61 -39.82 -7.67 -16.09
C VAL A 61 -40.74 -6.57 -16.53
N ALA A 62 -42.02 -6.66 -16.12
CA ALA A 62 -43.05 -5.73 -16.52
C ALA A 62 -42.84 -4.34 -15.90
N GLU A 63 -43.33 -3.30 -16.58
CA GLU A 63 -43.44 -1.95 -16.04
C GLU A 63 -44.26 -1.94 -14.74
N GLY A 64 -43.78 -1.23 -13.73
CA GLY A 64 -44.36 -1.15 -12.39
C GLY A 64 -44.05 -2.34 -11.49
N ALA A 65 -43.11 -3.19 -11.85
CA ALA A 65 -42.64 -4.26 -10.96
C ALA A 65 -41.86 -3.69 -9.78
N GLU A 66 -42.22 -4.10 -8.57
CA GLU A 66 -41.58 -3.70 -7.31
C GLU A 66 -40.59 -4.78 -6.83
N ASP A 67 -39.61 -4.40 -6.01
CA ASP A 67 -38.67 -5.28 -5.34
C ASP A 67 -37.87 -6.22 -6.28
N VAL A 68 -37.48 -5.72 -7.45
CA VAL A 68 -36.65 -6.46 -8.41
C VAL A 68 -35.23 -6.48 -7.93
N ALA A 69 -34.72 -7.66 -7.61
CA ALA A 69 -33.35 -7.81 -7.09
C ALA A 69 -32.28 -7.38 -8.11
N VAL A 70 -31.23 -6.74 -7.64
CA VAL A 70 -30.05 -6.38 -8.45
C VAL A 70 -29.49 -7.63 -9.13
N ASN A 71 -29.02 -7.48 -10.39
CA ASN A 71 -28.55 -8.54 -11.29
C ASN A 71 -29.67 -9.51 -11.80
N THR A 72 -30.92 -9.24 -11.54
CA THR A 72 -32.00 -9.97 -12.20
C THR A 72 -32.08 -9.56 -13.68
N PRO A 73 -32.16 -10.50 -14.64
CA PRO A 73 -32.42 -10.17 -16.05
C PRO A 73 -33.79 -9.47 -16.21
N ILE A 74 -33.76 -8.22 -16.72
CA ILE A 74 -34.97 -7.40 -16.90
C ILE A 74 -35.40 -7.33 -18.36
N ALA A 75 -34.46 -7.47 -19.31
CA ALA A 75 -34.74 -7.54 -20.75
C ALA A 75 -33.66 -8.30 -21.50
N VAL A 76 -33.86 -8.56 -22.79
CA VAL A 76 -32.90 -9.19 -23.69
C VAL A 76 -32.75 -8.35 -24.95
N ILE A 77 -31.52 -8.03 -25.35
CA ILE A 77 -31.15 -7.39 -26.61
C ILE A 77 -30.67 -8.48 -27.58
N LEU A 78 -31.17 -8.45 -28.82
CA LEU A 78 -30.78 -9.32 -29.90
C LEU A 78 -29.77 -8.61 -30.83
N GLU A 79 -28.73 -9.31 -31.21
CA GLU A 79 -27.79 -8.88 -32.25
C GLU A 79 -28.32 -9.14 -33.66
N ASP A 80 -27.73 -8.53 -34.69
CA ASP A 80 -28.11 -8.70 -36.10
C ASP A 80 -28.14 -10.18 -36.53
N GLY A 81 -29.34 -10.69 -36.88
CA GLY A 81 -29.55 -12.07 -37.36
C GLY A 81 -30.06 -13.06 -36.30
N GLU A 82 -30.29 -12.60 -35.08
CA GLU A 82 -30.92 -13.42 -34.02
C GLU A 82 -32.46 -13.24 -34.00
N SER A 83 -33.19 -14.25 -33.56
CA SER A 83 -34.64 -14.21 -33.45
C SER A 83 -35.09 -14.37 -31.98
N ALA A 84 -36.26 -13.78 -31.67
CA ALA A 84 -36.87 -13.90 -30.35
C ALA A 84 -37.17 -15.37 -29.94
N ASP A 85 -37.21 -16.30 -30.91
CA ASP A 85 -37.41 -17.73 -30.66
C ASP A 85 -36.13 -18.43 -30.10
N ASP A 86 -34.99 -17.80 -30.21
CA ASP A 86 -33.69 -18.31 -29.69
C ASP A 86 -33.51 -18.04 -28.20
N ILE A 87 -34.44 -17.33 -27.55
CA ILE A 87 -34.40 -17.05 -26.12
C ILE A 87 -34.76 -18.33 -25.36
N SER A 88 -33.76 -19.08 -24.95
CA SER A 88 -33.92 -20.28 -24.12
C SER A 88 -34.64 -19.94 -22.82
N ALA A 89 -35.74 -20.67 -22.53
CA ALA A 89 -36.59 -20.48 -21.36
C ALA A 89 -35.84 -20.86 -20.06
N SER A 90 -35.05 -19.93 -19.53
CA SER A 90 -34.44 -20.02 -18.21
C SER A 90 -34.85 -18.89 -17.27
N ALA A 91 -36.06 -18.34 -17.46
CA ALA A 91 -36.67 -17.44 -16.50
C ALA A 91 -38.17 -17.73 -16.39
N ALA A 92 -38.57 -18.42 -15.34
CA ALA A 92 -39.97 -18.50 -14.96
C ALA A 92 -40.41 -17.13 -14.39
N PRO A 93 -41.60 -16.61 -14.78
CA PRO A 93 -42.10 -15.35 -14.24
C PRO A 93 -42.44 -15.52 -12.76
N VAL A 94 -41.92 -14.66 -11.93
CA VAL A 94 -42.33 -14.58 -10.51
C VAL A 94 -43.65 -13.86 -10.45
N SER A 95 -44.74 -14.65 -10.38
CA SER A 95 -46.10 -14.16 -10.13
C SER A 95 -46.29 -13.95 -8.64
N ALA A 96 -46.67 -12.74 -8.26
CA ALA A 96 -47.11 -12.43 -6.90
C ALA A 96 -48.33 -13.25 -6.52
N ALA A 97 -48.22 -14.17 -5.59
CA ALA A 97 -49.33 -14.76 -4.87
C ALA A 97 -49.02 -14.79 -3.37
N ARG A 98 -49.73 -13.94 -2.63
CA ARG A 98 -49.84 -14.06 -1.19
C ARG A 98 -50.52 -15.38 -0.85
N ASN A 99 -49.96 -16.15 0.03
CA ASN A 99 -50.71 -17.08 0.88
C ASN A 99 -50.11 -17.01 2.28
N ASP A 100 -50.98 -16.60 3.19
CA ASP A 100 -50.78 -16.66 4.63
C ASP A 100 -50.73 -18.12 5.10
N ASP A 101 -50.01 -18.27 6.20
CA ASP A 101 -50.04 -19.36 7.15
C ASP A 101 -49.34 -20.68 6.79
N ASN A 102 -48.11 -20.83 7.23
CA ASN A 102 -47.73 -22.01 7.97
C ASN A 102 -46.43 -21.77 8.80
N THR A 103 -46.59 -21.87 10.12
CA THR A 103 -45.49 -21.91 11.07
C THR A 103 -44.81 -23.27 10.99
N ASP A 104 -43.62 -23.32 10.37
CA ASP A 104 -42.65 -24.37 10.61
C ASP A 104 -41.30 -23.73 10.81
N GLU A 105 -40.76 -24.02 11.99
CA GLU A 105 -39.53 -23.57 12.54
C GLU A 105 -38.38 -23.99 11.65
N ALA A 106 -37.80 -23.02 10.86
CA ALA A 106 -36.57 -23.22 10.14
C ALA A 106 -35.43 -23.31 11.18
N PRO A 107 -34.48 -24.24 11.04
CA PRO A 107 -33.35 -24.29 11.94
C PRO A 107 -32.58 -22.98 11.86
N ALA A 108 -32.40 -22.34 13.03
CA ALA A 108 -31.63 -21.11 13.16
C ALA A 108 -30.29 -21.26 12.42
N ALA A 109 -30.09 -20.40 11.41
CA ALA A 109 -28.79 -20.24 10.80
C ALA A 109 -27.80 -19.89 11.93
N ALA A 110 -26.82 -20.75 12.15
CA ALA A 110 -25.75 -20.49 13.10
C ALA A 110 -25.12 -19.13 12.72
N GLU A 111 -25.16 -18.17 13.65
CA GLU A 111 -24.38 -16.95 13.54
C GLU A 111 -22.96 -17.36 13.15
N PRO A 112 -22.35 -16.73 12.13
CA PRO A 112 -20.95 -17.02 11.82
C PRO A 112 -20.15 -16.71 13.09
N ALA A 113 -19.58 -17.73 13.70
CA ALA A 113 -18.68 -17.58 14.83
C ALA A 113 -17.66 -16.52 14.45
N ALA A 114 -17.54 -15.46 15.25
CA ALA A 114 -16.53 -14.43 15.06
C ALA A 114 -15.19 -15.15 14.84
N ALA A 115 -14.60 -15.00 13.67
CA ALA A 115 -13.32 -15.60 13.39
C ALA A 115 -12.35 -15.11 14.45
N ALA A 116 -11.71 -16.04 15.15
CA ALA A 116 -10.65 -15.70 16.08
C ALA A 116 -9.66 -14.76 15.36
N PRO A 117 -9.14 -13.73 16.02
CA PRO A 117 -8.18 -12.83 15.39
C PRO A 117 -7.09 -13.67 14.73
N ALA A 118 -6.86 -13.45 13.45
CA ALA A 118 -5.88 -14.19 12.68
C ALA A 118 -4.52 -13.94 13.35
N GLN A 119 -3.93 -14.97 13.93
CA GLN A 119 -2.57 -14.88 14.46
C GLN A 119 -1.65 -14.35 13.36
N ALA A 120 -0.79 -13.39 13.71
CA ALA A 120 0.18 -12.85 12.79
C ALA A 120 0.97 -13.99 12.13
N LYS A 121 0.94 -14.06 10.80
CA LYS A 121 1.71 -15.06 10.07
C LYS A 121 3.19 -14.84 10.35
N ALA A 122 3.94 -15.93 10.55
CA ALA A 122 5.39 -15.85 10.63
C ALA A 122 5.95 -15.08 9.43
N PRO A 123 6.95 -14.20 9.64
CA PRO A 123 7.56 -13.42 8.56
C PRO A 123 8.22 -14.36 7.53
N PRO A 124 8.44 -13.87 6.29
CA PRO A 124 9.18 -14.64 5.29
C PRO A 124 10.55 -15.06 5.82
N ALA A 125 11.03 -16.24 5.44
CA ALA A 125 12.36 -16.66 5.82
C ALA A 125 13.41 -15.74 5.18
N GLU A 126 14.41 -15.35 5.94
CA GLU A 126 15.62 -14.67 5.46
C GLU A 126 16.81 -15.58 5.71
N THR A 127 17.64 -15.73 4.72
CA THR A 127 18.88 -16.49 4.85
C THR A 127 20.00 -15.52 5.21
N ASP A 128 20.76 -15.80 6.26
CA ASP A 128 21.93 -15.03 6.60
C ASP A 128 22.92 -15.05 5.43
N TYR A 129 23.40 -13.87 5.07
CA TYR A 129 24.38 -13.74 4.01
C TYR A 129 25.78 -13.86 4.60
N ASP A 130 26.53 -14.87 4.15
CA ASP A 130 27.91 -15.18 4.54
C ASP A 130 28.91 -14.98 3.38
N GLY A 131 28.46 -14.39 2.27
CA GLY A 131 29.24 -14.14 1.07
C GLY A 131 30.13 -12.88 1.19
N GLU A 132 30.72 -12.52 0.05
CA GLU A 132 31.59 -11.33 -0.07
C GLU A 132 30.78 -10.04 0.04
N THR A 133 31.31 -9.08 0.84
CA THR A 133 30.76 -7.74 0.98
C THR A 133 31.77 -6.70 0.55
N ILE A 134 31.29 -5.52 0.18
CA ILE A 134 32.09 -4.32 -0.07
C ILE A 134 31.53 -3.14 0.70
N GLU A 135 32.39 -2.21 1.10
CA GLU A 135 31.94 -0.97 1.71
C GLU A 135 31.34 -0.04 0.63
N GLN A 136 30.06 0.27 0.75
CA GLN A 136 29.33 1.17 -0.17
C GLN A 136 28.44 2.14 0.61
N THR A 137 28.24 3.32 0.04
CA THR A 137 27.21 4.24 0.50
C THR A 137 25.81 3.71 0.16
N VAL A 138 24.81 4.10 0.95
CA VAL A 138 23.38 3.76 0.65
C VAL A 138 23.00 4.18 -0.77
N ARG A 139 23.46 5.34 -1.23
CA ARG A 139 23.22 5.84 -2.60
C ARG A 139 23.79 4.91 -3.67
N GLU A 140 25.01 4.40 -3.48
CA GLU A 140 25.64 3.44 -4.40
C GLU A 140 24.93 2.10 -4.38
N ALA A 141 24.52 1.63 -3.20
CA ALA A 141 23.76 0.40 -3.02
C ALA A 141 22.40 0.45 -3.76
N LEU A 142 21.67 1.56 -3.68
CA LEU A 142 20.42 1.79 -4.41
C LEU A 142 20.64 1.83 -5.93
N ARG A 143 21.69 2.53 -6.39
CA ARG A 143 22.07 2.57 -7.80
C ARG A 143 22.35 1.16 -8.33
N ASP A 144 23.16 0.41 -7.62
CA ASP A 144 23.56 -0.93 -8.03
C ASP A 144 22.36 -1.91 -8.03
N ALA A 145 21.44 -1.77 -7.06
CA ALA A 145 20.19 -2.52 -7.07
C ALA A 145 19.38 -2.30 -8.36
N MET A 146 19.20 -1.03 -8.75
CA MET A 146 18.51 -0.72 -10.01
C MET A 146 19.27 -1.24 -11.23
N ALA A 147 20.58 -1.04 -11.29
CA ALA A 147 21.41 -1.50 -12.40
C ALA A 147 21.36 -3.02 -12.57
N GLU A 148 21.47 -3.78 -11.49
CA GLU A 148 21.39 -5.24 -11.50
C GLU A 148 20.04 -5.75 -12.00
N GLU A 149 18.92 -5.15 -11.54
CA GLU A 149 17.58 -5.53 -12.02
C GLU A 149 17.35 -5.10 -13.48
N MET A 150 17.86 -3.94 -13.90
CA MET A 150 17.79 -3.49 -15.30
C MET A 150 18.62 -4.35 -16.26
N ARG A 151 19.72 -4.97 -15.80
CA ARG A 151 20.49 -5.94 -16.59
C ARG A 151 19.76 -7.26 -16.77
N THR A 152 18.97 -7.63 -15.77
CA THR A 152 18.30 -8.95 -15.71
C THR A 152 16.95 -8.94 -16.42
N ASP A 153 16.19 -7.84 -16.35
CA ASP A 153 14.86 -7.71 -16.94
C ASP A 153 14.75 -6.42 -17.78
N ASP A 154 14.54 -6.61 -19.10
CA ASP A 154 14.37 -5.52 -20.04
C ASP A 154 13.10 -4.67 -19.82
N LYS A 155 12.18 -5.11 -18.99
CA LYS A 155 10.95 -4.38 -18.60
C LYS A 155 11.20 -3.34 -17.51
N VAL A 156 12.31 -3.46 -16.76
CA VAL A 156 12.66 -2.51 -15.70
C VAL A 156 13.24 -1.25 -16.32
N PHE A 157 12.70 -0.10 -15.96
CA PHE A 157 13.22 1.21 -16.38
C PHE A 157 13.03 2.25 -15.28
N LEU A 158 13.90 3.25 -15.27
CA LEU A 158 13.86 4.37 -14.35
C LEU A 158 13.26 5.59 -15.05
N MET A 159 12.34 6.29 -14.37
CA MET A 159 11.81 7.57 -14.81
C MET A 159 11.62 8.53 -13.64
N GLY A 160 11.76 9.81 -13.91
CA GLY A 160 11.59 10.87 -12.91
C GLY A 160 12.25 12.17 -13.36
N GLU A 161 12.27 13.15 -12.46
CA GLU A 161 12.86 14.44 -12.70
C GLU A 161 14.39 14.38 -12.57
N GLU A 162 15.13 14.81 -13.59
CA GLU A 162 16.58 14.91 -13.58
C GLU A 162 17.33 13.56 -13.35
N VAL A 163 16.66 12.43 -13.56
CA VAL A 163 17.22 11.09 -13.30
C VAL A 163 18.22 10.65 -14.37
N ALA A 164 18.12 11.18 -15.60
CA ALA A 164 18.94 10.80 -16.74
C ALA A 164 20.18 11.70 -16.88
N GLN A 165 20.03 12.85 -17.52
CA GLN A 165 21.17 13.72 -17.87
C GLN A 165 21.88 14.28 -16.63
N TYR A 166 21.13 14.70 -15.63
CA TYR A 166 21.67 15.20 -14.37
C TYR A 166 22.10 14.10 -13.40
N GLN A 167 21.72 12.84 -13.65
CA GLN A 167 22.04 11.65 -12.85
C GLN A 167 21.43 11.69 -11.44
N GLY A 168 20.24 12.26 -11.32
CA GLY A 168 19.52 12.44 -10.07
C GLY A 168 20.01 13.59 -9.21
N ALA A 169 19.13 14.24 -8.45
CA ALA A 169 19.47 15.31 -7.53
C ALA A 169 20.50 14.86 -6.47
N TYR A 170 20.37 13.62 -6.03
CA TYR A 170 21.25 13.00 -5.02
C TYR A 170 22.22 11.97 -5.61
N LYS A 171 22.34 11.91 -6.94
CA LYS A 171 23.25 11.00 -7.67
C LYS A 171 22.96 9.50 -7.45
N VAL A 172 21.73 9.15 -7.14
CA VAL A 172 21.31 7.74 -7.01
C VAL A 172 21.24 7.04 -8.37
N SER A 173 21.03 7.78 -9.46
CA SER A 173 20.99 7.24 -10.82
C SER A 173 22.28 7.44 -11.62
N GLN A 174 23.39 7.76 -10.94
CA GLN A 174 24.68 8.04 -11.59
C GLN A 174 25.13 6.87 -12.47
N GLY A 175 25.43 7.17 -13.76
CA GLY A 175 25.91 6.20 -14.74
C GLY A 175 24.84 5.35 -15.42
N LEU A 176 23.59 5.33 -14.91
CA LEU A 176 22.53 4.48 -15.47
C LEU A 176 22.15 4.88 -16.90
N LEU A 177 22.11 6.18 -17.23
CA LEU A 177 21.84 6.64 -18.59
C LEU A 177 22.90 6.16 -19.57
N GLU A 178 24.17 6.20 -19.17
CA GLU A 178 25.30 5.76 -20.01
C GLU A 178 25.22 4.25 -20.32
N GLU A 179 24.82 3.45 -19.31
CA GLU A 179 24.73 1.99 -19.44
C GLU A 179 23.47 1.53 -20.20
N PHE A 180 22.29 2.11 -19.89
CA PHE A 180 21.00 1.60 -20.37
C PHE A 180 20.34 2.44 -21.46
N GLY A 181 20.80 3.66 -21.67
CA GLY A 181 20.32 4.57 -22.70
C GLY A 181 18.96 5.23 -22.38
N GLU A 182 18.59 6.19 -23.23
CA GLU A 182 17.44 7.09 -23.06
C GLU A 182 16.06 6.41 -23.04
N LYS A 183 15.96 5.17 -23.50
CA LYS A 183 14.70 4.39 -23.46
C LYS A 183 14.45 3.72 -22.11
N ARG A 184 15.48 3.59 -21.32
CA ARG A 184 15.45 2.89 -20.03
C ARG A 184 15.70 3.82 -18.84
N VAL A 185 16.28 5.02 -19.07
CA VAL A 185 16.48 6.05 -18.05
C VAL A 185 15.93 7.36 -18.65
N ILE A 186 14.79 7.80 -18.11
CA ILE A 186 13.93 8.79 -18.77
C ILE A 186 13.75 10.01 -17.87
N ASP A 187 14.25 11.17 -18.33
CA ASP A 187 13.92 12.44 -17.71
C ASP A 187 12.48 12.83 -18.03
N THR A 188 11.74 13.26 -17.03
CA THR A 188 10.37 13.75 -17.17
C THR A 188 10.29 15.24 -16.88
N PRO A 189 9.31 15.97 -17.45
CA PRO A 189 8.97 17.30 -16.97
C PRO A 189 8.55 17.26 -15.50
N ILE A 190 8.66 18.40 -14.81
CA ILE A 190 8.13 18.56 -13.43
C ILE A 190 6.60 18.47 -13.47
N THR A 191 6.07 17.27 -13.29
CA THR A 191 4.64 16.94 -13.34
C THR A 191 4.39 15.63 -12.60
N GLU A 192 4.53 15.61 -11.30
CA GLU A 192 4.52 14.36 -10.51
C GLU A 192 3.24 13.54 -10.73
N GLN A 193 2.08 14.18 -10.84
CA GLN A 193 0.84 13.51 -11.21
C GLN A 193 0.94 12.88 -12.62
N GLY A 194 1.53 13.60 -13.58
CA GLY A 194 1.65 13.15 -14.96
C GLY A 194 2.58 11.96 -15.10
N PHE A 195 3.82 12.08 -14.61
CA PHE A 195 4.78 11.00 -14.79
C PHE A 195 4.50 9.77 -13.89
N ALA A 196 3.95 9.98 -12.70
CA ALA A 196 3.47 8.86 -11.88
C ALA A 196 2.34 8.10 -12.59
N GLY A 197 1.38 8.81 -13.20
CA GLY A 197 0.32 8.20 -13.99
C GLY A 197 0.84 7.46 -15.23
N LEU A 198 1.84 8.00 -15.93
CA LEU A 198 2.53 7.28 -17.00
C LEU A 198 3.20 5.99 -16.51
N GLY A 199 3.88 6.05 -15.36
CA GLY A 199 4.48 4.89 -14.72
C GLY A 199 3.43 3.83 -14.38
N VAL A 200 2.29 4.23 -13.80
CA VAL A 200 1.19 3.32 -13.48
C VAL A 200 0.63 2.67 -14.75
N GLY A 201 0.38 3.44 -15.81
CA GLY A 201 -0.07 2.91 -17.09
C GLY A 201 0.94 1.95 -17.73
N ALA A 202 2.24 2.23 -17.61
CA ALA A 202 3.31 1.35 -18.06
C ALA A 202 3.33 0.02 -17.28
N ALA A 203 3.11 0.07 -15.96
CA ALA A 203 2.99 -1.12 -15.12
C ALA A 203 1.79 -1.98 -15.54
N PHE A 204 0.63 -1.38 -15.79
CA PHE A 204 -0.56 -2.10 -16.31
C PHE A 204 -0.31 -2.74 -17.68
N ALA A 205 0.56 -2.14 -18.50
CA ALA A 205 1.00 -2.72 -19.78
C ALA A 205 2.07 -3.82 -19.64
N GLY A 206 2.46 -4.18 -18.42
CA GLY A 206 3.39 -5.27 -18.12
C GLY A 206 4.86 -4.86 -18.08
N LEU A 207 5.17 -3.55 -18.03
CA LEU A 207 6.51 -3.03 -17.73
C LEU A 207 6.73 -2.95 -16.20
N ARG A 208 7.97 -2.69 -15.78
CA ARG A 208 8.37 -2.55 -14.37
C ARG A 208 9.03 -1.20 -14.12
N PRO A 209 8.24 -0.12 -14.02
CA PRO A 209 8.77 1.21 -13.78
C PRO A 209 9.28 1.38 -12.35
N VAL A 210 10.45 1.99 -12.23
CA VAL A 210 10.93 2.63 -11.02
C VAL A 210 10.72 4.13 -11.20
N VAL A 211 9.77 4.69 -10.45
CA VAL A 211 9.41 6.11 -10.51
C VAL A 211 10.11 6.83 -9.37
N GLU A 212 11.05 7.72 -9.69
CA GLU A 212 11.74 8.54 -8.72
C GLU A 212 11.01 9.88 -8.51
N PHE A 213 10.63 10.15 -7.27
CA PHE A 213 10.30 11.50 -6.82
C PHE A 213 11.57 12.15 -6.25
N MET A 214 11.85 13.39 -6.62
CA MET A 214 12.98 14.14 -6.06
C MET A 214 12.91 14.18 -4.53
N THR A 215 11.70 14.23 -3.97
CA THR A 215 11.37 13.96 -2.58
C THR A 215 9.90 13.52 -2.47
N PHE A 216 9.59 12.65 -1.51
CA PHE A 216 8.20 12.27 -1.23
C PHE A 216 7.30 13.45 -0.85
N ASN A 217 7.86 14.57 -0.43
CA ASN A 217 7.09 15.80 -0.23
C ASN A 217 6.38 16.27 -1.52
N PHE A 218 6.97 16.03 -2.69
CA PHE A 218 6.37 16.34 -3.99
C PHE A 218 5.45 15.24 -4.50
N ALA A 219 5.63 14.01 -4.04
CA ALA A 219 4.75 12.89 -4.37
C ALA A 219 3.29 13.13 -3.93
N MET A 220 3.04 14.10 -3.05
CA MET A 220 1.68 14.55 -2.70
C MET A 220 0.87 14.98 -3.93
N GLN A 221 1.51 15.53 -4.97
CA GLN A 221 0.82 15.89 -6.20
C GLN A 221 0.40 14.67 -7.02
N ALA A 222 1.05 13.53 -6.82
CA ALA A 222 0.77 12.27 -7.48
C ALA A 222 -0.06 11.29 -6.62
N ILE A 223 -0.57 11.72 -5.46
CA ILE A 223 -1.20 10.83 -4.48
C ILE A 223 -2.40 10.07 -5.06
N ASP A 224 -3.15 10.67 -5.96
CA ASP A 224 -4.27 10.03 -6.67
C ASP A 224 -3.78 8.84 -7.52
N GLN A 225 -2.71 9.03 -8.29
CA GLN A 225 -2.13 7.98 -9.13
C GLN A 225 -1.59 6.81 -8.28
N ILE A 226 -1.04 7.11 -7.12
CA ILE A 226 -0.52 6.10 -6.18
C ILE A 226 -1.68 5.35 -5.51
N ILE A 227 -2.63 6.08 -4.92
CA ILE A 227 -3.66 5.50 -4.03
C ILE A 227 -4.86 4.97 -4.81
N ASN A 228 -5.38 5.70 -5.80
CA ASN A 228 -6.56 5.29 -6.56
C ASN A 228 -6.20 4.41 -7.76
N SER A 229 -5.16 4.75 -8.51
CA SER A 229 -4.77 3.99 -9.69
C SER A 229 -3.92 2.76 -9.32
N ALA A 230 -2.69 2.94 -8.81
CA ALA A 230 -1.79 1.82 -8.55
C ALA A 230 -2.34 0.85 -7.48
N ALA A 231 -2.74 1.37 -6.32
CA ALA A 231 -3.10 0.53 -5.18
C ALA A 231 -4.45 -0.18 -5.32
N LYS A 232 -5.37 0.30 -6.15
CA LYS A 232 -6.74 -0.24 -6.22
C LYS A 232 -7.03 -1.07 -7.46
N THR A 233 -6.29 -0.89 -8.56
CA THR A 233 -6.64 -1.50 -9.85
C THR A 233 -6.54 -3.03 -9.81
N HIS A 234 -5.59 -3.63 -9.10
CA HIS A 234 -5.56 -5.08 -8.93
C HIS A 234 -6.86 -5.62 -8.31
N TYR A 235 -7.35 -4.99 -7.24
CA TYR A 235 -8.63 -5.35 -6.62
C TYR A 235 -9.82 -5.07 -7.55
N MET A 236 -9.87 -3.87 -8.17
CA MET A 236 -10.98 -3.46 -9.04
C MET A 236 -11.10 -4.33 -10.30
N SER A 237 -9.99 -4.86 -10.80
CA SER A 237 -9.97 -5.77 -11.95
C SER A 237 -10.21 -7.24 -11.57
N GLY A 238 -10.54 -7.54 -10.32
CA GLY A 238 -10.69 -8.93 -9.88
C GLY A 238 -9.39 -9.75 -9.96
N GLY A 239 -8.23 -9.10 -9.81
CA GLY A 239 -6.91 -9.73 -9.87
C GLY A 239 -6.36 -9.92 -11.28
N GLN A 240 -7.00 -9.35 -12.32
CA GLN A 240 -6.55 -9.49 -13.71
C GLN A 240 -5.41 -8.55 -14.10
N MET A 241 -5.28 -7.42 -13.41
CA MET A 241 -4.25 -6.40 -13.66
C MET A 241 -3.32 -6.28 -12.47
N ASP A 242 -2.05 -6.57 -12.67
CA ASP A 242 -0.99 -6.28 -11.71
C ASP A 242 -0.49 -4.84 -11.86
N SER A 243 0.15 -4.33 -10.82
CA SER A 243 0.78 -3.01 -10.83
C SER A 243 2.22 -3.09 -10.29
N PRO A 244 3.15 -3.73 -11.03
CA PRO A 244 4.53 -3.90 -10.61
C PRO A 244 5.32 -2.59 -10.76
N ILE A 245 5.09 -1.65 -9.84
CA ILE A 245 5.70 -0.31 -9.86
C ILE A 245 6.35 -0.02 -8.52
N VAL A 246 7.52 0.61 -8.56
CA VAL A 246 8.19 1.14 -7.37
C VAL A 246 8.16 2.66 -7.43
N PHE A 247 7.60 3.28 -6.43
CA PHE A 247 7.72 4.71 -6.17
C PHE A 247 8.79 4.92 -5.12
N ARG A 248 9.89 5.57 -5.46
CA ARG A 248 11.03 5.77 -4.58
C ARG A 248 11.46 7.22 -4.47
N GLY A 249 12.16 7.54 -3.42
CA GLY A 249 12.76 8.85 -3.18
C GLY A 249 12.96 9.14 -1.70
N PRO A 250 13.65 10.24 -1.35
CA PRO A 250 13.86 10.62 0.04
C PRO A 250 12.56 11.02 0.73
N ASN A 251 12.45 10.62 2.00
CA ASN A 251 11.34 10.83 2.90
C ASN A 251 11.87 11.28 4.25
N GLY A 252 11.10 12.05 4.98
CA GLY A 252 11.49 12.54 6.29
C GLY A 252 12.31 13.82 6.24
N ALA A 253 13.00 14.13 7.33
CA ALA A 253 13.80 15.33 7.43
C ALA A 253 15.07 15.24 6.59
N ALA A 254 15.35 16.33 5.88
CA ALA A 254 16.61 16.60 5.23
C ALA A 254 17.37 17.68 6.01
N SER A 255 18.46 18.20 5.48
CA SER A 255 19.27 19.20 6.19
C SER A 255 18.73 20.63 5.95
N ARG A 256 17.94 21.15 6.85
CA ARG A 256 17.50 22.56 6.90
C ARG A 256 16.72 23.02 5.68
N VAL A 257 15.80 22.19 5.21
CA VAL A 257 14.94 22.50 4.07
C VAL A 257 13.52 22.95 4.48
N GLY A 258 13.19 22.92 5.77
CA GLY A 258 11.97 23.47 6.35
C GLY A 258 10.73 22.59 6.19
N ALA A 259 9.57 23.17 6.47
CA ALA A 259 8.32 22.45 6.70
C ALA A 259 7.85 21.59 5.51
N GLN A 260 7.90 22.14 4.30
CA GLN A 260 7.36 21.48 3.10
C GLN A 260 8.28 20.39 2.52
N HIS A 261 9.52 20.27 2.99
CA HIS A 261 10.53 19.34 2.46
C HIS A 261 11.05 18.36 3.50
N SER A 262 10.38 18.24 4.66
CA SER A 262 10.88 17.46 5.80
C SER A 262 9.78 16.63 6.45
N GLN A 263 8.83 16.08 5.67
CA GLN A 263 7.71 15.33 6.18
C GLN A 263 7.93 13.83 6.04
N CYS A 264 7.47 13.05 7.02
CA CYS A 264 7.49 11.58 6.96
C CYS A 264 6.13 11.05 6.51
N TYR A 265 6.13 10.32 5.40
CA TYR A 265 4.92 9.78 4.77
C TYR A 265 4.66 8.30 5.10
N ALA A 266 5.41 7.70 6.02
CA ALA A 266 5.26 6.30 6.38
C ALA A 266 3.82 5.94 6.80
N SER A 267 3.19 6.75 7.66
CA SER A 267 1.81 6.55 8.10
C SER A 267 0.80 6.76 6.98
N TRP A 268 1.02 7.75 6.10
CA TRP A 268 0.11 8.08 5.02
C TRP A 268 -0.06 6.91 4.04
N TYR A 269 1.04 6.36 3.57
CA TYR A 269 1.02 5.24 2.63
C TYR A 269 0.81 3.90 3.34
N GLY A 270 1.30 3.74 4.57
CA GLY A 270 1.07 2.57 5.39
C GLY A 270 -0.42 2.33 5.70
N HIS A 271 -1.25 3.39 5.73
CA HIS A 271 -2.69 3.29 5.91
C HIS A 271 -3.43 2.71 4.68
N CYS A 272 -2.87 2.82 3.46
CA CYS A 272 -3.57 2.51 2.22
C CYS A 272 -3.55 1.02 1.88
N PRO A 273 -4.71 0.31 1.84
CA PRO A 273 -4.78 -1.04 1.31
C PRO A 273 -4.35 -1.10 -0.16
N GLY A 274 -3.58 -2.13 -0.51
CA GLY A 274 -3.05 -2.35 -1.86
C GLY A 274 -1.61 -1.84 -2.05
N LEU A 275 -1.06 -1.04 -1.13
CA LEU A 275 0.35 -0.65 -1.12
C LEU A 275 1.16 -1.53 -0.19
N LYS A 276 2.41 -1.78 -0.55
CA LYS A 276 3.48 -2.15 0.38
C LYS A 276 4.36 -0.93 0.62
N VAL A 277 4.86 -0.77 1.85
CA VAL A 277 5.66 0.39 2.24
C VAL A 277 6.94 -0.09 2.91
N VAL A 278 8.07 0.30 2.35
CA VAL A 278 9.41 -0.13 2.76
C VAL A 278 10.25 1.10 3.12
N SER A 279 11.06 1.00 4.15
CA SER A 279 11.88 2.13 4.64
C SER A 279 13.21 1.63 5.23
N PRO A 280 14.23 1.37 4.38
CA PRO A 280 15.51 0.79 4.79
C PRO A 280 16.37 1.74 5.61
N TYR A 281 17.30 1.16 6.39
CA TYR A 281 18.35 1.86 7.10
C TYR A 281 19.73 1.61 6.49
N SER A 282 20.15 0.35 6.38
CA SER A 282 21.51 -0.01 5.93
C SER A 282 21.63 -0.05 4.40
N GLY A 283 22.86 0.01 3.89
CA GLY A 283 23.13 -0.18 2.45
C GLY A 283 22.73 -1.56 1.95
N ALA A 284 22.96 -2.61 2.74
CA ALA A 284 22.54 -3.98 2.40
C ALA A 284 21.03 -4.09 2.30
N ASP A 285 20.29 -3.53 3.26
CA ASP A 285 18.82 -3.52 3.22
C ASP A 285 18.29 -2.65 2.09
N ALA A 286 18.90 -1.50 1.82
CA ALA A 286 18.53 -0.63 0.71
C ALA A 286 18.68 -1.38 -0.63
N LYS A 287 19.78 -2.08 -0.87
CA LYS A 287 20.01 -2.90 -2.05
C LYS A 287 19.00 -4.05 -2.13
N GLY A 288 18.95 -4.88 -1.10
CA GLY A 288 18.17 -6.12 -1.12
C GLY A 288 16.66 -5.89 -1.16
N LEU A 289 16.15 -4.89 -0.42
CA LEU A 289 14.74 -4.52 -0.42
C LEU A 289 14.32 -3.84 -1.73
N LEU A 290 15.17 -3.01 -2.35
CA LEU A 290 14.83 -2.37 -3.63
C LEU A 290 14.74 -3.42 -4.76
N LYS A 291 15.63 -4.40 -4.78
CA LYS A 291 15.54 -5.53 -5.72
C LYS A 291 14.26 -6.34 -5.50
N SER A 292 13.93 -6.65 -4.24
CA SER A 292 12.66 -7.31 -3.91
C SER A 292 11.45 -6.47 -4.33
N ALA A 293 11.50 -5.16 -4.17
CA ALA A 293 10.45 -4.24 -4.58
C ALA A 293 10.25 -4.21 -6.11
N ILE A 294 11.34 -4.19 -6.89
CA ILE A 294 11.28 -4.22 -8.35
C ILE A 294 10.70 -5.55 -8.87
N ARG A 295 10.98 -6.66 -8.18
CA ARG A 295 10.48 -8.01 -8.53
C ARG A 295 9.03 -8.25 -8.09
N ASP A 296 8.48 -7.45 -7.16
CA ASP A 296 7.13 -7.61 -6.63
C ASP A 296 6.06 -7.25 -7.69
N PRO A 297 4.96 -8.01 -7.82
CA PRO A 297 3.86 -7.67 -8.73
C PRO A 297 2.95 -6.54 -8.23
N ASN A 298 3.12 -6.07 -6.99
CA ASN A 298 2.29 -5.04 -6.38
C ASN A 298 3.01 -3.69 -6.34
N PRO A 299 2.28 -2.57 -6.18
CA PRO A 299 2.89 -1.26 -6.04
C PRO A 299 3.61 -1.10 -4.70
N ILE A 300 4.85 -0.68 -4.77
CA ILE A 300 5.73 -0.48 -3.62
C ILE A 300 6.03 1.00 -3.42
N ILE A 301 5.85 1.49 -2.22
CA ILE A 301 6.36 2.77 -1.75
C ILE A 301 7.68 2.52 -1.03
N PHE A 302 8.77 3.03 -1.58
CA PHE A 302 10.12 2.82 -1.10
C PHE A 302 10.67 4.14 -0.53
N LEU A 303 10.54 4.30 0.79
CA LEU A 303 10.85 5.53 1.52
C LEU A 303 12.32 5.54 1.93
N GLU A 304 13.12 6.27 1.21
CA GLU A 304 14.54 6.49 1.51
C GLU A 304 14.71 7.66 2.48
N ASN A 305 15.94 7.91 2.92
CA ASN A 305 16.24 9.09 3.73
C ASN A 305 17.52 9.77 3.20
N GLU A 306 17.43 11.07 2.94
CA GLU A 306 18.53 11.86 2.37
C GLU A 306 19.78 11.82 3.25
N MET A 307 19.60 11.83 4.57
CA MET A 307 20.72 11.82 5.54
C MET A 307 21.47 10.47 5.57
N LEU A 308 20.86 9.40 5.03
CA LEU A 308 21.51 8.09 4.93
C LEU A 308 22.30 7.93 3.64
N TYR A 309 22.04 8.69 2.57
CA TYR A 309 22.66 8.49 1.26
C TYR A 309 24.18 8.48 1.25
N GLY A 310 24.80 9.25 2.13
CA GLY A 310 26.26 9.32 2.26
C GLY A 310 26.85 8.39 3.32
N GLN A 311 26.05 7.63 4.04
CA GLN A 311 26.53 6.69 5.04
C GLN A 311 26.96 5.38 4.36
N SER A 312 28.10 4.85 4.79
CA SER A 312 28.67 3.60 4.26
C SER A 312 28.35 2.41 5.14
N PHE A 313 28.10 1.28 4.48
CA PHE A 313 27.81 0.00 5.10
C PHE A 313 28.48 -1.12 4.30
N GLU A 314 28.68 -2.29 4.94
CA GLU A 314 28.97 -3.53 4.25
C GLU A 314 27.76 -3.96 3.41
N VAL A 315 27.94 -4.10 2.10
CA VAL A 315 26.89 -4.44 1.14
C VAL A 315 27.27 -5.71 0.39
N PRO A 316 26.37 -6.72 0.31
CA PRO A 316 26.60 -7.93 -0.46
C PRO A 316 26.90 -7.67 -1.94
N THR A 317 27.92 -8.37 -2.47
CA THR A 317 28.32 -8.28 -3.88
C THR A 317 27.52 -9.22 -4.78
N ASP A 318 26.81 -10.20 -4.20
CA ASP A 318 25.99 -11.15 -4.93
C ASP A 318 24.87 -10.44 -5.71
N PRO A 319 24.82 -10.58 -7.05
CA PRO A 319 23.76 -9.99 -7.85
C PRO A 319 22.39 -10.60 -7.62
N ASP A 320 22.29 -11.75 -6.95
CA ASP A 320 21.02 -12.37 -6.58
C ASP A 320 20.57 -12.06 -5.15
N PHE A 321 21.39 -11.32 -4.39
CA PHE A 321 21.05 -10.93 -3.03
C PHE A 321 19.76 -10.10 -2.99
N THR A 322 18.82 -10.54 -2.15
CA THR A 322 17.56 -9.84 -1.86
C THR A 322 17.22 -9.92 -0.38
N VAL A 323 16.44 -8.97 0.10
CA VAL A 323 15.85 -8.96 1.44
C VAL A 323 14.33 -9.10 1.33
N PRO A 324 13.69 -10.04 2.04
CA PRO A 324 12.25 -10.24 1.93
C PRO A 324 11.46 -9.07 2.53
N ILE A 325 10.47 -8.59 1.79
CA ILE A 325 9.53 -7.56 2.27
C ILE A 325 8.62 -8.17 3.33
N GLY A 326 8.43 -7.47 4.45
CA GLY A 326 7.60 -7.91 5.57
C GLY A 326 8.38 -8.65 6.66
N ARG A 327 9.70 -8.56 6.65
CA ARG A 327 10.56 -9.10 7.71
C ARG A 327 11.39 -8.01 8.37
N ALA A 328 11.22 -7.86 9.69
CA ALA A 328 12.07 -7.04 10.53
C ALA A 328 13.41 -7.73 10.84
N LYS A 329 14.41 -6.96 11.23
CA LYS A 329 15.73 -7.46 11.61
C LYS A 329 16.09 -7.05 13.03
N VAL A 330 16.43 -8.02 13.87
CA VAL A 330 17.07 -7.75 15.16
C VAL A 330 18.53 -7.39 14.89
N LEU A 331 18.88 -6.12 15.09
CA LEU A 331 20.24 -5.61 14.89
C LEU A 331 21.10 -5.71 16.13
N ARG A 332 20.48 -5.70 17.31
CA ARG A 332 21.12 -5.87 18.59
C ARG A 332 20.19 -6.67 19.49
N GLU A 333 20.70 -7.72 20.08
CA GLU A 333 19.99 -8.50 21.09
C GLU A 333 20.01 -7.80 22.45
N GLY A 334 18.95 -7.97 23.25
CA GLY A 334 18.84 -7.45 24.61
C GLY A 334 17.61 -7.98 25.32
N ASP A 335 17.66 -8.02 26.67
CA ASP A 335 16.63 -8.67 27.48
C ASP A 335 15.82 -7.70 28.35
N ASP A 336 16.19 -6.42 28.42
CA ASP A 336 15.54 -5.46 29.34
C ASP A 336 14.43 -4.63 28.69
N VAL A 337 14.58 -4.27 27.41
CA VAL A 337 13.61 -3.45 26.66
C VAL A 337 13.74 -3.65 25.15
N THR A 338 12.62 -3.73 24.46
CA THR A 338 12.55 -3.72 22.99
C THR A 338 12.52 -2.27 22.49
N ILE A 339 13.36 -1.93 21.51
CA ILE A 339 13.33 -0.65 20.80
C ILE A 339 13.06 -0.94 19.33
N THR A 340 11.93 -0.49 18.77
CA THR A 340 11.63 -0.60 17.36
C THR A 340 11.91 0.73 16.65
N ALA A 341 12.50 0.66 15.48
CA ALA A 341 12.78 1.85 14.66
C ALA A 341 12.78 1.49 13.17
N PHE A 342 12.79 2.48 12.29
CA PHE A 342 12.98 2.32 10.85
C PHE A 342 13.75 3.51 10.28
N SER A 343 14.37 3.31 9.10
CA SER A 343 15.14 4.34 8.41
C SER A 343 16.18 5.01 9.33
N LEU A 344 16.35 6.32 9.25
CA LEU A 344 17.33 7.10 10.02
C LEU A 344 17.26 6.85 11.53
N MET A 345 16.07 6.58 12.06
CA MET A 345 15.88 6.36 13.50
C MET A 345 16.52 5.07 14.03
N VAL A 346 16.83 4.11 13.16
CA VAL A 346 17.56 2.88 13.56
C VAL A 346 18.95 3.23 14.10
N GLY A 347 19.67 4.11 13.40
CA GLY A 347 20.97 4.57 13.88
C GLY A 347 20.90 5.26 15.25
N LYS A 348 19.83 6.05 15.48
CA LYS A 348 19.58 6.69 16.78
C LYS A 348 19.22 5.68 17.88
N ALA A 349 18.48 4.63 17.52
CA ALA A 349 18.15 3.55 18.45
C ALA A 349 19.39 2.73 18.84
N LEU A 350 20.27 2.44 17.90
CA LEU A 350 21.55 1.76 18.18
C LEU A 350 22.46 2.60 19.09
N GLU A 351 22.61 3.89 18.80
CA GLU A 351 23.35 4.83 19.66
C GLU A 351 22.75 4.87 21.08
N ALA A 352 21.44 4.93 21.21
CA ALA A 352 20.75 4.89 22.49
C ALA A 352 20.96 3.57 23.24
N ALA A 353 20.95 2.43 22.54
CA ALA A 353 21.19 1.12 23.12
C ALA A 353 22.62 0.99 23.71
N GLU A 354 23.63 1.56 23.07
CA GLU A 354 25.01 1.62 23.62
C GLU A 354 25.06 2.47 24.90
N MET A 355 24.37 3.62 24.90
CA MET A 355 24.29 4.47 26.09
C MET A 355 23.56 3.78 27.25
N LEU A 356 22.49 3.01 26.94
CA LEU A 356 21.72 2.22 27.91
C LEU A 356 22.56 1.09 28.50
N SER A 357 23.32 0.36 27.68
CA SER A 357 24.19 -0.74 28.10
C SER A 357 25.26 -0.24 29.08
N ALA A 358 25.86 0.95 28.84
CA ALA A 358 26.77 1.60 29.78
C ALA A 358 26.10 1.89 31.14
N GLY A 359 24.76 2.01 31.17
CA GLY A 359 23.94 2.17 32.38
C GLY A 359 23.36 0.87 32.94
N GLY A 360 23.71 -0.29 32.38
CA GLY A 360 23.24 -1.62 32.79
C GLY A 360 21.81 -1.93 32.38
N ILE A 361 21.36 -1.41 31.21
CA ILE A 361 20.10 -1.77 30.54
C ILE A 361 20.44 -2.31 29.14
N GLU A 362 20.11 -3.58 28.89
CA GLU A 362 20.37 -4.24 27.61
C GLU A 362 19.13 -4.15 26.71
N ALA A 363 19.18 -3.25 25.74
CA ALA A 363 18.11 -3.01 24.80
C ALA A 363 18.24 -3.90 23.55
N GLU A 364 17.15 -4.58 23.19
CA GLU A 364 17.02 -5.20 21.86
C GLU A 364 16.59 -4.13 20.86
N VAL A 365 17.31 -4.01 19.74
CA VAL A 365 17.00 -3.05 18.68
C VAL A 365 16.52 -3.78 17.45
N ILE A 366 15.29 -3.48 17.03
CA ILE A 366 14.63 -4.04 15.86
C ILE A 366 14.50 -2.97 14.78
N ASP A 367 15.14 -3.19 13.64
CA ASP A 367 14.85 -2.46 12.41
C ASP A 367 13.59 -3.06 11.75
N LEU A 368 12.54 -2.26 11.64
CA LEU A 368 11.29 -2.68 11.02
C LEU A 368 11.46 -2.96 9.52
N ARG A 369 12.34 -2.26 8.81
CA ARG A 369 12.56 -2.36 7.36
C ARG A 369 11.31 -2.15 6.51
N THR A 370 10.20 -2.72 6.93
CA THR A 370 8.90 -2.67 6.24
C THR A 370 7.83 -2.14 7.18
N ILE A 371 7.14 -1.11 6.72
CA ILE A 371 6.01 -0.51 7.43
C ILE A 371 4.72 -1.27 7.13
N ARG A 372 4.57 -1.71 5.87
CA ARG A 372 3.45 -2.53 5.44
C ARG A 372 3.89 -3.54 4.38
N PRO A 373 3.70 -4.86 4.62
CA PRO A 373 3.21 -5.45 5.88
C PRO A 373 4.18 -5.26 7.04
N LEU A 374 3.65 -5.03 8.24
CA LEU A 374 4.45 -4.95 9.47
C LEU A 374 4.78 -6.37 9.98
N ASP A 375 6.03 -6.61 10.36
CA ASP A 375 6.42 -7.86 11.03
C ASP A 375 6.05 -7.82 12.52
N THR A 376 4.76 -7.94 12.80
CA THR A 376 4.24 -7.95 14.17
C THR A 376 4.79 -9.14 14.96
N HIS A 377 5.01 -10.30 14.30
CA HIS A 377 5.51 -11.49 14.96
C HIS A 377 6.87 -11.25 15.65
N THR A 378 7.85 -10.70 14.91
CA THR A 378 9.17 -10.41 15.47
C THR A 378 9.09 -9.42 16.65
N ILE A 379 8.24 -8.39 16.56
CA ILE A 379 8.06 -7.41 17.63
C ILE A 379 7.44 -8.07 18.87
N VAL A 380 6.37 -8.86 18.69
CA VAL A 380 5.67 -9.56 19.76
C VAL A 380 6.59 -10.54 20.48
N GLU A 381 7.35 -11.35 19.75
CA GLU A 381 8.30 -12.30 20.35
C GLU A 381 9.42 -11.60 21.14
N SER A 382 9.87 -10.45 20.68
CA SER A 382 10.79 -9.60 21.45
C SER A 382 10.14 -9.09 22.73
N VAL A 383 8.94 -8.53 22.67
CA VAL A 383 8.24 -7.99 23.84
C VAL A 383 7.92 -9.08 24.86
N LYS A 384 7.64 -10.31 24.44
CA LYS A 384 7.44 -11.44 25.36
C LYS A 384 8.70 -11.77 26.17
N ARG A 385 9.88 -11.45 25.68
CA ARG A 385 11.15 -11.62 26.43
C ARG A 385 11.48 -10.41 27.28
N THR A 386 11.40 -9.22 26.69
CA THR A 386 11.83 -7.97 27.34
C THR A 386 10.77 -7.34 28.25
N ASN A 387 9.51 -7.66 28.07
CA ASN A 387 8.33 -7.15 28.78
C ASN A 387 8.11 -5.64 28.67
N ARG A 388 8.87 -4.93 27.82
CA ARG A 388 8.86 -3.47 27.65
C ARG A 388 9.15 -3.09 26.22
N ILE A 389 8.55 -2.00 25.75
CA ILE A 389 8.76 -1.53 24.40
C ILE A 389 8.80 -0.01 24.31
N VAL A 390 9.72 0.49 23.48
CA VAL A 390 9.80 1.88 23.02
C VAL A 390 9.76 1.85 21.50
N SER A 391 8.76 2.50 20.87
CA SER A 391 8.70 2.66 19.42
C SER A 391 9.25 4.02 19.03
N VAL A 392 10.17 4.05 18.06
CA VAL A 392 10.88 5.25 17.62
C VAL A 392 10.58 5.53 16.16
N GLU A 393 10.10 6.72 15.86
CA GLU A 393 9.85 7.18 14.50
C GLU A 393 10.14 8.67 14.34
N GLU A 394 10.54 9.08 13.15
CA GLU A 394 10.81 10.47 12.81
C GLU A 394 9.54 11.31 12.67
N GLY A 395 8.44 10.66 12.26
CA GLY A 395 7.16 11.28 12.01
C GLY A 395 6.49 11.89 13.24
N TRP A 396 5.38 12.55 13.01
CA TRP A 396 4.58 13.15 14.09
C TRP A 396 3.89 12.09 14.95
N PRO A 397 3.57 12.44 16.23
CA PRO A 397 2.98 11.47 17.16
C PRO A 397 1.56 11.04 16.79
N PHE A 398 0.77 11.93 16.19
CA PHE A 398 -0.62 11.62 15.88
C PHE A 398 -0.71 10.68 14.67
N ALA A 399 -1.39 9.56 14.85
CA ALA A 399 -1.54 8.50 13.85
C ALA A 399 -0.21 7.98 13.26
N GLY A 400 0.90 8.08 14.02
CA GLY A 400 2.20 7.51 13.65
C GLY A 400 2.21 5.98 13.69
N ILE A 401 3.26 5.37 13.14
CA ILE A 401 3.44 3.90 13.09
C ILE A 401 3.52 3.29 14.49
N GLY A 402 4.10 4.00 15.45
CA GLY A 402 4.15 3.58 16.85
C GLY A 402 2.78 3.46 17.50
N ALA A 403 1.72 4.11 16.99
CA ALA A 403 0.36 3.90 17.45
C ALA A 403 -0.20 2.55 17.00
N GLU A 404 0.07 2.13 15.76
CA GLU A 404 -0.27 0.80 15.26
C GLU A 404 0.50 -0.29 16.02
N ILE A 405 1.81 -0.12 16.20
CA ILE A 405 2.65 -1.05 16.97
C ILE A 405 2.08 -1.20 18.40
N GLY A 406 1.76 -0.08 19.06
CA GLY A 406 1.19 -0.10 20.39
C GLY A 406 -0.13 -0.90 20.45
N MET A 407 -1.00 -0.73 19.46
CA MET A 407 -2.25 -1.48 19.40
C MET A 407 -2.02 -2.98 19.15
N ARG A 408 -1.10 -3.36 18.26
CA ARG A 408 -0.71 -4.75 18.02
C ARG A 408 -0.17 -5.43 19.28
N ILE A 409 0.65 -4.72 20.04
CA ILE A 409 1.16 -5.24 21.32
C ILE A 409 0.04 -5.39 22.36
N MET A 410 -0.93 -4.49 22.40
CA MET A 410 -2.11 -4.64 23.25
C MET A 410 -2.98 -5.84 22.86
N GLU A 411 -3.08 -6.16 21.56
CA GLU A 411 -3.87 -7.30 21.06
C GLU A 411 -3.16 -8.65 21.29
N GLU A 412 -1.82 -8.71 21.16
CA GLU A 412 -1.08 -9.96 21.03
C GLU A 412 -0.10 -10.24 22.20
N ALA A 413 0.25 -9.23 23.00
CA ALA A 413 1.25 -9.33 24.05
C ALA A 413 0.92 -8.54 25.33
N PHE A 414 -0.34 -8.15 25.55
CA PHE A 414 -0.75 -7.36 26.72
C PHE A 414 -0.31 -7.99 28.06
N ASP A 415 -0.50 -9.30 28.21
CA ASP A 415 -0.18 -10.02 29.45
C ASP A 415 1.33 -10.09 29.77
N TYR A 416 2.16 -9.68 28.83
CA TYR A 416 3.63 -9.64 28.98
C TYR A 416 4.16 -8.24 29.32
N LEU A 417 3.32 -7.20 29.26
CA LEU A 417 3.78 -5.83 29.47
C LEU A 417 3.94 -5.50 30.97
N ASP A 418 5.14 -5.11 31.36
CA ASP A 418 5.46 -4.55 32.68
C ASP A 418 5.28 -3.03 32.74
N ALA A 419 5.22 -2.36 31.58
CA ALA A 419 5.08 -0.92 31.47
C ALA A 419 4.21 -0.54 30.25
N PRO A 420 3.61 0.66 30.23
CA PRO A 420 2.94 1.16 29.03
C PRO A 420 3.89 1.23 27.84
N VAL A 421 3.37 0.97 26.63
CA VAL A 421 4.12 1.21 25.39
C VAL A 421 4.48 2.68 25.29
N MET A 422 5.76 3.00 25.15
CA MET A 422 6.22 4.37 24.97
C MET A 422 6.60 4.66 23.50
N ARG A 423 6.35 5.88 23.08
CA ARG A 423 6.68 6.34 21.72
C ARG A 423 7.61 7.54 21.78
N VAL A 424 8.68 7.48 21.01
CA VAL A 424 9.58 8.61 20.77
C VAL A 424 9.41 9.03 19.32
N THR A 425 8.87 10.22 19.13
CA THR A 425 8.45 10.74 17.80
C THR A 425 9.07 12.11 17.58
N GLY A 426 8.96 12.62 16.35
CA GLY A 426 9.13 14.05 16.09
C GLY A 426 8.17 14.88 16.94
N GLU A 427 8.50 16.15 17.17
CA GLU A 427 7.57 17.08 17.80
C GLU A 427 6.40 17.38 16.88
N ASP A 428 5.21 17.61 17.45
CA ASP A 428 3.98 17.87 16.69
C ASP A 428 3.95 19.32 16.16
N VAL A 429 4.93 19.64 15.35
CA VAL A 429 5.13 20.96 14.72
C VAL A 429 5.63 20.81 13.29
N PRO A 430 5.35 21.74 12.38
CA PRO A 430 6.01 21.82 11.10
C PRO A 430 7.53 21.99 11.28
N MET A 431 8.34 21.31 10.46
CA MET A 431 9.80 21.36 10.59
C MET A 431 10.35 22.79 10.43
N PRO A 432 11.10 23.30 11.41
CA PRO A 432 11.71 24.62 11.31
C PRO A 432 12.98 24.63 10.44
N TYR A 433 13.33 25.82 9.88
CA TYR A 433 14.58 26.01 9.13
C TYR A 433 15.83 26.08 9.99
N ALA A 434 15.71 26.63 11.21
CA ALA A 434 16.87 26.85 12.06
C ALA A 434 17.41 25.52 12.56
N ALA A 435 18.71 25.26 12.36
CA ALA A 435 19.36 23.98 12.67
C ALA A 435 19.16 23.52 14.13
N ASN A 436 19.19 24.46 15.08
CA ASN A 436 18.96 24.14 16.49
C ASN A 436 17.49 23.76 16.76
N LEU A 437 16.54 24.35 16.08
CA LEU A 437 15.12 24.01 16.20
C LEU A 437 14.79 22.72 15.46
N GLU A 438 15.37 22.49 14.28
CA GLU A 438 15.26 21.22 13.55
C GLU A 438 15.73 20.05 14.42
N LYS A 439 16.91 20.20 15.07
CA LYS A 439 17.44 19.19 16.00
C LYS A 439 16.49 18.93 17.18
N LEU A 440 15.84 19.97 17.71
CA LEU A 440 14.85 19.82 18.81
C LEU A 440 13.55 19.18 18.33
N ALA A 441 13.15 19.39 17.07
CA ALA A 441 11.94 18.83 16.51
C ALA A 441 12.08 17.33 16.17
N LEU A 442 13.30 16.84 15.96
CA LEU A 442 13.56 15.45 15.63
C LEU A 442 13.91 14.61 16.87
N PRO A 443 13.57 13.32 16.89
CA PRO A 443 14.02 12.40 17.94
C PRO A 443 15.54 12.36 18.03
N GLN A 444 16.07 12.42 19.23
CA GLN A 444 17.50 12.26 19.52
C GLN A 444 17.70 11.06 20.43
N SER A 445 18.91 10.48 20.41
CA SER A 445 19.27 9.29 21.18
C SER A 445 19.04 9.48 22.69
N ASP A 446 19.25 10.68 23.23
CA ASP A 446 18.97 11.00 24.64
C ASP A 446 17.49 10.81 25.00
N ARG A 447 16.56 11.20 24.12
CA ARG A 447 15.11 11.00 24.34
C ARG A 447 14.73 9.53 24.32
N ILE A 448 15.39 8.72 23.49
CA ILE A 448 15.19 7.27 23.44
C ILE A 448 15.69 6.63 24.75
N VAL A 449 16.85 7.06 25.22
CA VAL A 449 17.42 6.63 26.52
C VAL A 449 16.48 6.97 27.67
N GLU A 450 15.95 8.18 27.71
CA GLU A 450 14.96 8.59 28.72
C GLU A 450 13.71 7.70 28.70
N ALA A 451 13.14 7.48 27.54
CA ALA A 451 11.96 6.63 27.37
C ALA A 451 12.23 5.18 27.83
N ALA A 452 13.37 4.61 27.43
CA ALA A 452 13.77 3.27 27.82
C ALA A 452 13.97 3.16 29.35
N LYS A 453 14.63 4.15 29.98
CA LYS A 453 14.75 4.19 31.45
C LYS A 453 13.41 4.28 32.15
N GLN A 454 12.46 5.05 31.63
CA GLN A 454 11.13 5.17 32.21
C GLN A 454 10.39 3.83 32.20
N VAL A 455 10.36 3.10 31.07
CA VAL A 455 9.70 1.79 31.00
C VAL A 455 10.44 0.72 31.82
N CYS A 456 11.75 0.88 32.05
CA CYS A 456 12.56 0.01 32.94
C CYS A 456 12.49 0.42 34.42
N TYR A 457 11.76 1.48 34.78
CA TYR A 457 11.69 2.03 36.15
C TYR A 457 13.09 2.35 36.74
N ARG A 458 14.02 2.77 35.91
CA ARG A 458 15.38 3.18 36.27
C ARG A 458 15.55 4.66 35.91
N GLY A 459 15.17 5.55 36.82
CA GLY A 459 15.30 6.99 36.71
C GLY A 459 16.55 7.52 37.40
#